data_9785327ebcdd5838122071291f2400d1
#
_entry.id   9785327ebcdd5838122071291f2400d1
#
_cell.length_a   1.000
_cell.length_b   1.000
_cell.length_c   1.000
_cell.angle_alpha   90.00
_cell.angle_beta   90.00
_cell.angle_gamma   90.00
#
_symmetry.space_group_name_H-M   'P 1'
#
loop_
_entity.id
_entity.type
_entity.pdbx_description
1 polymer ?
#
loop_
_entity_poly.entity_id
_entity_poly.type
_entity_poly.pdbx_seq_one_letter_code
_entity_poly.pdbx_strand_id
1 'polypeptide(L)'
;MKSHAEWFAALVAVFLFVLFHALRSRYLVRMKTQALRTALEEKERMENEARVSREQLSAIERAGMLSQMSSMFAHELKQPLSSLSNYVGGLKLWNAHRQTNDADRALAEDALSAMAEEANRITAIVNRVRGYAKASTEPLKPTDWTAVVRRAELIVERYDARRVPIYTAPGPYLAADPEDDRPAWVLGDALELELLVLNFIRNAAHAAQKNPKGFVSVSLAREGDNYVLHVTDNGPKLSSEGFARLTGYGDSVKQEGMGIGLSICRGIADRHGGQLKFYQLPTEGVCAEAVIEAAEPPEGTHETDKGSSQSSSAAAEKGKGGVQ
;
A
#
# COMPACT_ATOMS: atom_id res chain seq x y z
N MET A 1 36.84 -12.31 83.80
CA MET A 1 35.54 -12.90 83.34
C MET A 1 34.57 -11.88 82.77
N LYS A 2 34.57 -10.60 83.14
CA LYS A 2 33.61 -9.58 82.56
C LYS A 2 33.87 -9.28 81.10
N SER A 3 35.09 -9.22 80.59
CA SER A 3 35.38 -8.91 79.21
C SER A 3 34.89 -9.90 78.14
N HIS A 4 34.85 -11.20 78.48
CA HIS A 4 34.37 -12.21 77.53
C HIS A 4 32.86 -12.16 77.34
N ALA A 5 32.08 -11.79 78.38
CA ALA A 5 30.64 -11.64 78.32
C ALA A 5 30.25 -10.42 77.44
N GLU A 6 31.00 -9.31 77.47
CA GLU A 6 30.80 -8.12 76.66
C GLU A 6 31.07 -8.38 75.18
N TRP A 7 32.15 -9.11 74.85
CA TRP A 7 32.45 -9.54 73.48
C TRP A 7 31.40 -10.48 72.92
N PHE A 8 30.92 -11.41 73.70
CA PHE A 8 29.85 -12.34 73.30
C PHE A 8 28.53 -11.59 73.03
N ALA A 9 28.17 -10.64 73.88
CA ALA A 9 26.97 -9.81 73.68
C ALA A 9 27.07 -8.94 72.40
N ALA A 10 28.26 -8.37 72.15
CA ALA A 10 28.50 -7.61 70.91
C ALA A 10 28.40 -8.46 69.64
N LEU A 11 28.89 -9.72 69.69
CA LEU A 11 28.82 -10.66 68.56
C LEU A 11 27.40 -11.06 68.26
N VAL A 12 26.60 -11.34 69.32
CA VAL A 12 25.16 -11.64 69.20
C VAL A 12 24.38 -10.44 68.61
N ALA A 13 24.68 -9.23 69.06
CA ALA A 13 24.05 -8.01 68.53
C ALA A 13 24.34 -7.80 67.02
N VAL A 14 25.60 -7.99 66.62
CA VAL A 14 26.00 -7.93 65.19
C VAL A 14 25.28 -9.01 64.36
N PHE A 15 25.22 -10.25 64.88
CA PHE A 15 24.54 -11.33 64.22
C PHE A 15 23.04 -11.03 64.03
N LEU A 16 22.36 -10.56 65.07
CA LEU A 16 20.94 -10.17 64.97
C LEU A 16 20.72 -9.02 64.00
N PHE A 17 21.64 -8.03 63.98
CA PHE A 17 21.58 -6.92 63.05
C PHE A 17 21.71 -7.39 61.56
N VAL A 18 22.68 -8.26 61.32
CA VAL A 18 22.92 -8.81 59.97
C VAL A 18 21.71 -9.68 59.55
N LEU A 19 21.17 -10.51 60.45
CA LEU A 19 20.01 -11.32 60.18
C LEU A 19 18.76 -10.47 59.87
N PHE A 20 18.53 -9.43 60.68
CA PHE A 20 17.43 -8.49 60.44
C PHE A 20 17.57 -7.79 59.08
N HIS A 21 18.77 -7.35 58.75
CA HIS A 21 19.04 -6.70 57.50
C HIS A 21 18.86 -7.64 56.28
N ALA A 22 19.30 -8.88 56.42
CA ALA A 22 19.11 -9.91 55.37
C ALA A 22 17.63 -10.25 55.18
N LEU A 23 16.86 -10.40 56.25
CA LEU A 23 15.41 -10.67 56.16
C LEU A 23 14.65 -9.49 55.53
N ARG A 24 14.98 -8.27 55.96
CA ARG A 24 14.38 -7.05 55.40
C ARG A 24 14.70 -6.89 53.90
N SER A 25 15.94 -7.13 53.51
CA SER A 25 16.37 -7.10 52.10
C SER A 25 15.61 -8.13 51.26
N ARG A 26 15.52 -9.37 51.73
CA ARG A 26 14.74 -10.43 51.04
C ARG A 26 13.26 -10.07 50.92
N TYR A 27 12.67 -9.48 51.93
CA TYR A 27 11.27 -9.02 51.88
C TYR A 27 11.07 -7.94 50.83
N LEU A 28 11.91 -6.90 50.83
CA LEU A 28 11.83 -5.82 49.88
C LEU A 28 12.05 -6.27 48.42
N VAL A 29 13.01 -7.18 48.19
CA VAL A 29 13.25 -7.76 46.86
C VAL A 29 12.01 -8.54 46.39
N ARG A 30 11.42 -9.38 47.23
CA ARG A 30 10.21 -10.12 46.87
C ARG A 30 9.05 -9.19 46.51
N MET A 31 8.79 -8.17 47.32
CA MET A 31 7.72 -7.20 47.10
C MET A 31 7.93 -6.45 45.73
N LYS A 32 9.16 -5.96 45.48
CA LYS A 32 9.48 -5.30 44.23
C LYS A 32 9.37 -6.23 43.03
N THR A 33 9.84 -7.47 43.15
CA THR A 33 9.76 -8.46 42.06
C THR A 33 8.31 -8.82 41.74
N GLN A 34 7.47 -8.94 42.75
CA GLN A 34 6.04 -9.24 42.59
C GLN A 34 5.32 -8.03 41.90
N ALA A 35 5.56 -6.82 42.38
CA ALA A 35 4.99 -5.61 41.79
C ALA A 35 5.44 -5.41 40.33
N LEU A 36 6.70 -5.73 40.01
CA LEU A 36 7.19 -5.66 38.64
C LEU A 36 6.54 -6.71 37.72
N ARG A 37 6.33 -7.95 38.24
CA ARG A 37 5.66 -8.99 37.47
C ARG A 37 4.21 -8.62 37.15
N THR A 38 3.45 -8.16 38.17
CA THR A 38 2.06 -7.72 37.92
C THR A 38 1.98 -6.56 36.95
N ALA A 39 2.91 -5.58 36.99
CA ALA A 39 2.95 -4.48 36.07
C ALA A 39 3.30 -4.93 34.63
N LEU A 40 4.18 -5.92 34.48
CA LEU A 40 4.50 -6.50 33.17
C LEU A 40 3.32 -7.27 32.58
N GLU A 41 2.65 -8.10 33.37
CA GLU A 41 1.46 -8.85 32.95
C GLU A 41 0.32 -7.90 32.52
N GLU A 42 0.12 -6.82 33.27
CA GLU A 42 -0.88 -5.80 32.93
C GLU A 42 -0.52 -5.05 31.65
N LYS A 43 0.75 -4.70 31.45
CA LYS A 43 1.25 -4.09 30.22
C LYS A 43 1.05 -5.01 29.02
N GLU A 44 1.45 -6.28 29.10
CA GLU A 44 1.27 -7.26 28.02
C GLU A 44 -0.22 -7.45 27.67
N ARG A 45 -1.09 -7.48 28.69
CA ARG A 45 -2.53 -7.55 28.48
C ARG A 45 -3.07 -6.33 27.73
N MET A 46 -2.70 -5.12 28.14
CA MET A 46 -3.12 -3.89 27.46
C MET A 46 -2.59 -3.81 26.04
N GLU A 47 -1.34 -4.21 25.80
CA GLU A 47 -0.76 -4.26 24.45
C GLU A 47 -1.52 -5.24 23.54
N ASN A 48 -1.90 -6.40 24.08
CA ASN A 48 -2.66 -7.41 23.35
C ASN A 48 -4.10 -6.95 23.03
N GLU A 49 -4.79 -6.34 24.00
CA GLU A 49 -6.11 -5.74 23.80
C GLU A 49 -6.07 -4.61 22.77
N ALA A 50 -5.05 -3.76 22.83
CA ALA A 50 -4.85 -2.69 21.84
C ALA A 50 -4.58 -3.24 20.44
N ARG A 51 -3.81 -4.33 20.32
CA ARG A 51 -3.55 -5.00 19.04
C ARG A 51 -4.83 -5.54 18.42
N VAL A 52 -5.61 -6.31 19.19
CA VAL A 52 -6.89 -6.87 18.73
C VAL A 52 -7.87 -5.76 18.30
N SER A 53 -7.95 -4.70 19.08
CA SER A 53 -8.80 -3.55 18.72
C SER A 53 -8.37 -2.87 17.42
N ARG A 54 -7.06 -2.70 17.17
CA ARG A 54 -6.54 -2.16 15.91
C ARG A 54 -6.85 -3.06 14.72
N GLU A 55 -6.72 -4.37 14.88
CA GLU A 55 -7.06 -5.34 13.83
C GLU A 55 -8.55 -5.28 13.47
N GLN A 56 -9.44 -5.16 14.46
CA GLN A 56 -10.87 -5.02 14.25
C GLN A 56 -11.23 -3.70 13.55
N LEU A 57 -10.65 -2.59 13.99
CA LEU A 57 -10.85 -1.29 13.33
C LEU A 57 -10.40 -1.32 11.88
N SER A 58 -9.22 -1.85 11.61
CA SER A 58 -8.70 -1.99 10.24
C SER A 58 -9.60 -2.86 9.35
N ALA A 59 -10.24 -3.90 9.89
CA ALA A 59 -11.20 -4.71 9.14
C ALA A 59 -12.49 -3.94 8.80
N ILE A 60 -13.02 -3.16 9.76
CA ILE A 60 -14.21 -2.32 9.55
C ILE A 60 -13.94 -1.22 8.53
N GLU A 61 -12.78 -0.58 8.61
CA GLU A 61 -12.35 0.45 7.68
C GLU A 61 -12.23 -0.08 6.25
N ARG A 62 -11.60 -1.26 6.07
CA ARG A 62 -11.53 -1.93 4.76
C ARG A 62 -12.91 -2.26 4.19
N ALA A 63 -13.81 -2.77 5.01
CA ALA A 63 -15.18 -3.03 4.58
C ALA A 63 -15.91 -1.74 4.15
N GLY A 64 -15.69 -0.63 4.86
CA GLY A 64 -16.22 0.68 4.49
C GLY A 64 -15.70 1.18 3.13
N MET A 65 -14.40 1.00 2.86
CA MET A 65 -13.80 1.36 1.58
C MET A 65 -14.34 0.51 0.42
N LEU A 66 -14.48 -0.80 0.61
CA LEU A 66 -15.11 -1.68 -0.37
C LEU A 66 -16.53 -1.23 -0.70
N SER A 67 -17.28 -0.77 0.29
CA SER A 67 -18.62 -0.21 0.08
C SER A 67 -18.58 1.04 -0.83
N GLN A 68 -17.62 1.94 -0.63
CA GLN A 68 -17.43 3.11 -1.50
C GLN A 68 -16.99 2.75 -2.91
N MET A 69 -16.22 1.66 -3.07
CA MET A 69 -15.76 1.16 -4.37
C MET A 69 -16.79 0.23 -5.05
N SER A 70 -17.91 -0.09 -4.39
CA SER A 70 -18.93 -1.03 -4.90
C SER A 70 -19.43 -0.66 -6.29
N SER A 71 -19.61 0.63 -6.59
CA SER A 71 -20.05 1.10 -7.92
C SER A 71 -19.03 0.78 -9.01
N MET A 72 -17.73 0.90 -8.70
CA MET A 72 -16.64 0.58 -9.63
C MET A 72 -16.59 -0.93 -9.89
N PHE A 73 -16.60 -1.75 -8.83
CA PHE A 73 -16.61 -3.21 -8.98
C PHE A 73 -17.86 -3.72 -9.70
N ALA A 74 -19.04 -3.14 -9.41
CA ALA A 74 -20.26 -3.48 -10.14
C ALA A 74 -20.13 -3.16 -11.63
N HIS A 75 -19.50 -2.05 -11.99
CA HIS A 75 -19.25 -1.69 -13.39
C HIS A 75 -18.21 -2.62 -14.04
N GLU A 76 -17.13 -2.93 -13.31
CA GLU A 76 -16.07 -3.86 -13.74
C GLU A 76 -16.62 -5.28 -13.99
N LEU A 77 -17.56 -5.74 -13.17
CA LEU A 77 -18.23 -7.04 -13.36
C LEU A 77 -19.27 -7.00 -14.48
N LYS A 78 -19.98 -5.89 -14.65
CA LYS A 78 -21.02 -5.76 -15.68
C LYS A 78 -20.47 -5.90 -17.10
N GLN A 79 -19.24 -5.41 -17.36
CA GLN A 79 -18.65 -5.48 -18.70
C GLN A 79 -18.43 -6.93 -19.18
N PRO A 80 -17.64 -7.78 -18.49
CA PRO A 80 -17.44 -9.17 -18.93
C PRO A 80 -18.74 -9.97 -18.93
N LEU A 81 -19.68 -9.68 -18.02
CA LEU A 81 -21.01 -10.31 -18.04
C LEU A 81 -21.81 -9.92 -19.30
N SER A 82 -21.73 -8.67 -19.73
CA SER A 82 -22.36 -8.22 -20.99
C SER A 82 -21.73 -8.87 -22.21
N SER A 83 -20.38 -8.96 -22.24
CA SER A 83 -19.66 -9.68 -23.30
C SER A 83 -20.06 -11.15 -23.37
N LEU A 84 -20.08 -11.85 -22.23
CA LEU A 84 -20.56 -13.22 -22.14
C LEU A 84 -21.97 -13.38 -22.67
N SER A 85 -22.90 -12.50 -22.28
CA SER A 85 -24.27 -12.51 -22.75
C SER A 85 -24.37 -12.33 -24.26
N ASN A 86 -23.54 -11.47 -24.85
CA ASN A 86 -23.49 -11.26 -26.31
C ASN A 86 -22.96 -12.50 -27.02
N TYR A 87 -21.88 -13.13 -26.55
CA TYR A 87 -21.38 -14.38 -27.12
C TYR A 87 -22.38 -15.52 -27.04
N VAL A 88 -23.05 -15.68 -25.89
CA VAL A 88 -24.13 -16.67 -25.73
C VAL A 88 -25.29 -16.40 -26.70
N GLY A 89 -25.70 -15.12 -26.85
CA GLY A 89 -26.71 -14.70 -27.80
C GLY A 89 -26.33 -15.03 -29.24
N GLY A 90 -25.11 -14.69 -29.64
CA GLY A 90 -24.56 -14.99 -30.96
C GLY A 90 -24.52 -16.49 -31.27
N LEU A 91 -24.03 -17.31 -30.32
CA LEU A 91 -23.99 -18.77 -30.46
C LEU A 91 -25.38 -19.40 -30.54
N LYS A 92 -26.38 -18.87 -29.81
CA LYS A 92 -27.78 -19.30 -29.92
C LYS A 92 -28.36 -19.04 -31.31
N LEU A 93 -28.15 -17.82 -31.86
CA LEU A 93 -28.59 -17.46 -33.21
C LEU A 93 -27.89 -18.31 -34.26
N TRP A 94 -26.58 -18.50 -34.14
CA TRP A 94 -25.80 -19.35 -35.03
C TRP A 94 -26.34 -20.82 -35.02
N ASN A 95 -26.59 -21.39 -33.84
CA ASN A 95 -27.11 -22.73 -33.71
C ASN A 95 -28.55 -22.89 -34.32
N ALA A 96 -29.34 -21.80 -34.29
CA ALA A 96 -30.69 -21.80 -34.88
C ALA A 96 -30.67 -21.75 -36.42
N HIS A 97 -29.61 -21.19 -37.02
CA HIS A 97 -29.50 -20.99 -38.47
C HIS A 97 -28.51 -21.95 -39.16
N ARG A 98 -28.29 -23.13 -38.61
CA ARG A 98 -27.25 -24.08 -39.03
C ARG A 98 -27.08 -24.22 -40.55
N GLN A 99 -26.01 -23.61 -41.07
CA GLN A 99 -25.29 -24.09 -42.25
C GLN A 99 -23.88 -24.43 -41.76
N THR A 100 -23.56 -25.71 -41.63
CA THR A 100 -22.28 -26.18 -41.11
C THR A 100 -21.21 -26.11 -42.18
N ASN A 101 -20.44 -25.05 -42.19
CA ASN A 101 -19.16 -24.99 -42.89
C ASN A 101 -18.00 -24.85 -41.88
N ASP A 102 -16.77 -25.11 -42.31
CA ASP A 102 -15.59 -25.04 -41.43
C ASP A 102 -15.33 -23.62 -40.87
N ALA A 103 -15.72 -22.58 -41.62
CA ALA A 103 -15.63 -21.19 -41.17
C ALA A 103 -16.57 -20.88 -39.98
N ASP A 104 -17.80 -21.39 -40.03
CA ASP A 104 -18.78 -21.24 -38.95
C ASP A 104 -18.34 -21.98 -37.68
N ARG A 105 -17.62 -23.10 -37.84
CA ARG A 105 -17.09 -23.86 -36.72
C ARG A 105 -15.93 -23.12 -36.03
N ALA A 106 -15.01 -22.56 -36.83
CA ALA A 106 -13.93 -21.72 -36.29
C ALA A 106 -14.46 -20.52 -35.52
N LEU A 107 -15.50 -19.85 -36.05
CA LEU A 107 -16.14 -18.71 -35.39
C LEU A 107 -16.78 -19.09 -34.04
N ALA A 108 -17.37 -20.29 -33.95
CA ALA A 108 -17.91 -20.79 -32.70
C ALA A 108 -16.82 -21.15 -31.66
N GLU A 109 -15.72 -21.73 -32.12
CA GLU A 109 -14.54 -22.01 -31.27
C GLU A 109 -13.91 -20.73 -30.73
N ASP A 110 -13.76 -19.70 -31.57
CA ASP A 110 -13.28 -18.37 -31.13
C ASP A 110 -14.22 -17.73 -30.10
N ALA A 111 -15.54 -17.81 -30.33
CA ALA A 111 -16.52 -17.30 -29.37
C ALA A 111 -16.47 -18.02 -28.02
N LEU A 112 -16.28 -19.34 -28.00
CA LEU A 112 -16.13 -20.13 -26.79
C LEU A 112 -14.83 -19.80 -26.05
N SER A 113 -13.73 -19.59 -26.78
CA SER A 113 -12.46 -19.16 -26.22
C SER A 113 -12.58 -17.78 -25.56
N ALA A 114 -13.16 -16.82 -26.24
CA ALA A 114 -13.43 -15.49 -25.71
C ALA A 114 -14.33 -15.51 -24.45
N MET A 115 -15.33 -16.41 -24.43
CA MET A 115 -16.16 -16.61 -23.22
C MET A 115 -15.35 -17.15 -22.04
N ALA A 116 -14.44 -18.09 -22.28
CA ALA A 116 -13.57 -18.61 -21.23
C ALA A 116 -12.63 -17.53 -20.66
N GLU A 117 -12.09 -16.66 -21.52
CA GLU A 117 -11.28 -15.50 -21.10
C GLU A 117 -12.09 -14.53 -20.21
N GLU A 118 -13.30 -14.18 -20.61
CA GLU A 118 -14.17 -13.29 -19.82
C GLU A 118 -14.60 -13.91 -18.48
N ALA A 119 -14.82 -15.24 -18.43
CA ALA A 119 -15.09 -15.95 -17.18
C ALA A 119 -13.86 -15.92 -16.23
N ASN A 120 -12.66 -16.11 -16.76
CA ASN A 120 -11.42 -15.98 -16.00
C ASN A 120 -11.24 -14.55 -15.48
N ARG A 121 -11.58 -13.54 -16.28
CA ARG A 121 -11.56 -12.15 -15.88
C ARG A 121 -12.51 -11.85 -14.72
N ILE A 122 -13.75 -12.36 -14.77
CA ILE A 122 -14.71 -12.26 -13.66
C ILE A 122 -14.11 -12.86 -12.39
N THR A 123 -13.53 -14.05 -12.50
CA THR A 123 -12.90 -14.74 -11.37
C THR A 123 -11.76 -13.91 -10.77
N ALA A 124 -10.94 -13.27 -11.60
CA ALA A 124 -9.86 -12.40 -11.15
C ALA A 124 -10.39 -11.16 -10.38
N ILE A 125 -11.47 -10.52 -10.88
CA ILE A 125 -12.13 -9.39 -10.22
C ILE A 125 -12.68 -9.81 -8.85
N VAL A 126 -13.40 -10.93 -8.78
CA VAL A 126 -13.98 -11.45 -7.53
C VAL A 126 -12.88 -11.76 -6.51
N ASN A 127 -11.78 -12.40 -6.94
CA ASN A 127 -10.65 -12.70 -6.07
C ASN A 127 -9.95 -11.42 -5.56
N ARG A 128 -9.84 -10.38 -6.39
CA ARG A 128 -9.31 -9.08 -6.01
C ARG A 128 -10.18 -8.42 -4.93
N VAL A 129 -11.49 -8.35 -5.14
CA VAL A 129 -12.45 -7.81 -4.15
C VAL A 129 -12.36 -8.58 -2.84
N ARG A 130 -12.28 -9.91 -2.91
CA ARG A 130 -12.11 -10.77 -1.73
C ARG A 130 -10.77 -10.55 -1.03
N GLY A 131 -9.70 -10.33 -1.80
CA GLY A 131 -8.38 -9.98 -1.28
C GLY A 131 -8.40 -8.68 -0.48
N TYR A 132 -9.05 -7.64 -0.99
CA TYR A 132 -9.20 -6.37 -0.27
C TYR A 132 -9.99 -6.49 1.03
N ALA A 133 -10.99 -7.39 1.09
CA ALA A 133 -11.79 -7.63 2.28
C ALA A 133 -11.05 -8.44 3.36
N LYS A 134 -10.05 -9.23 2.96
CA LYS A 134 -9.30 -10.11 3.86
C LYS A 134 -8.14 -9.33 4.49
N ALA A 135 -8.04 -9.36 5.82
CA ALA A 135 -6.82 -8.92 6.49
C ALA A 135 -5.67 -9.84 6.05
N SER A 136 -4.68 -9.30 5.35
CA SER A 136 -3.52 -10.10 4.98
C SER A 136 -2.68 -10.33 6.23
N THR A 137 -2.57 -11.59 6.64
CA THR A 137 -1.64 -12.05 7.70
C THR A 137 -0.36 -12.61 7.08
N GLU A 138 -0.27 -12.62 5.76
CA GLU A 138 0.91 -13.13 5.07
C GLU A 138 2.10 -12.16 5.23
N PRO A 139 3.32 -12.70 5.27
CA PRO A 139 4.52 -11.87 5.28
C PRO A 139 4.61 -11.05 3.98
N LEU A 140 5.11 -9.83 4.09
CA LEU A 140 5.37 -8.97 2.94
C LEU A 140 6.42 -9.60 2.04
N LYS A 141 6.27 -9.42 0.71
CA LYS A 141 7.14 -9.99 -0.31
C LYS A 141 7.71 -8.88 -1.19
N PRO A 142 8.87 -9.09 -1.85
CA PRO A 142 9.33 -8.16 -2.88
C PRO A 142 8.23 -7.97 -3.93
N THR A 143 7.79 -6.74 -4.07
CA THR A 143 6.68 -6.32 -4.94
C THR A 143 7.14 -5.17 -5.81
N ASP A 144 6.89 -5.25 -7.11
CA ASP A 144 7.15 -4.15 -8.04
C ASP A 144 6.06 -3.10 -7.92
N TRP A 145 6.39 -1.98 -7.26
CA TRP A 145 5.44 -0.89 -7.03
C TRP A 145 5.09 -0.14 -8.32
N THR A 146 6.02 -0.07 -9.29
CA THR A 146 5.74 0.51 -10.61
C THR A 146 4.58 -0.21 -11.29
N ALA A 147 4.63 -1.54 -11.34
CA ALA A 147 3.56 -2.36 -11.91
C ALA A 147 2.22 -2.20 -11.16
N VAL A 148 2.28 -2.04 -9.84
CA VAL A 148 1.09 -1.77 -9.01
C VAL A 148 0.47 -0.41 -9.33
N VAL A 149 1.28 0.65 -9.45
CA VAL A 149 0.82 2.00 -9.82
C VAL A 149 0.17 2.00 -11.19
N ARG A 150 0.81 1.40 -12.19
CA ARG A 150 0.26 1.29 -13.55
C ARG A 150 -1.09 0.58 -13.60
N ARG A 151 -1.22 -0.49 -12.83
CA ARG A 151 -2.49 -1.22 -12.73
C ARG A 151 -3.59 -0.35 -12.13
N ALA A 152 -3.28 0.39 -11.08
CA ALA A 152 -4.24 1.30 -10.45
C ALA A 152 -4.67 2.43 -11.38
N GLU A 153 -3.73 3.03 -12.13
CA GLU A 153 -4.04 4.04 -13.16
C GLU A 153 -5.04 3.49 -14.19
N LEU A 154 -4.73 2.33 -14.78
CA LEU A 154 -5.61 1.67 -15.76
C LEU A 154 -7.00 1.37 -15.23
N ILE A 155 -7.11 0.96 -13.95
CA ILE A 155 -8.40 0.69 -13.31
C ILE A 155 -9.21 1.99 -13.21
N VAL A 156 -8.60 3.09 -12.74
CA VAL A 156 -9.32 4.35 -12.59
C VAL A 156 -9.70 4.93 -13.95
N GLU A 157 -8.80 4.97 -14.92
CA GLU A 157 -9.11 5.45 -16.27
C GLU A 157 -10.26 4.71 -16.94
N ARG A 158 -10.32 3.39 -16.76
CA ARG A 158 -11.34 2.56 -17.39
C ARG A 158 -12.69 2.63 -16.69
N TYR A 159 -12.71 2.73 -15.37
CA TYR A 159 -13.92 2.48 -14.58
C TYR A 159 -14.39 3.68 -13.75
N ASP A 160 -13.60 4.74 -13.59
CA ASP A 160 -14.06 5.93 -12.88
C ASP A 160 -14.95 6.78 -13.80
N ALA A 161 -16.22 6.90 -13.40
CA ALA A 161 -17.23 7.65 -14.14
C ALA A 161 -16.92 9.17 -14.25
N ARG A 162 -16.01 9.67 -13.42
CA ARG A 162 -15.62 11.11 -13.40
C ARG A 162 -14.88 11.52 -14.64
N ARG A 163 -14.16 10.61 -15.29
CA ARG A 163 -13.37 10.84 -16.51
C ARG A 163 -12.41 12.01 -16.39
N VAL A 164 -11.85 12.21 -15.20
CA VAL A 164 -10.79 13.20 -14.99
C VAL A 164 -9.51 12.66 -15.62
N PRO A 165 -8.82 13.43 -16.47
CA PRO A 165 -7.57 13.01 -17.07
C PRO A 165 -6.52 12.68 -16.00
N ILE A 166 -5.86 11.52 -16.15
CA ILE A 166 -4.74 11.12 -15.32
C ILE A 166 -3.49 11.23 -16.19
N TYR A 167 -2.52 12.00 -15.73
CA TYR A 167 -1.24 12.17 -16.39
C TYR A 167 -0.15 11.51 -15.58
N THR A 168 0.55 10.55 -16.17
CA THR A 168 1.79 10.07 -15.62
C THR A 168 2.87 11.13 -15.85
N ALA A 169 3.42 11.67 -14.76
CA ALA A 169 4.58 12.54 -14.85
C ALA A 169 5.81 11.67 -15.11
N PRO A 170 6.47 11.81 -16.28
CA PRO A 170 7.58 10.93 -16.65
C PRO A 170 8.73 11.02 -15.66
N GLY A 171 9.26 9.85 -15.30
CA GLY A 171 10.36 9.69 -14.37
C GLY A 171 11.08 8.37 -14.61
N PRO A 172 12.11 8.04 -13.83
CA PRO A 172 12.90 6.83 -14.02
C PRO A 172 12.14 5.54 -13.75
N TYR A 173 11.00 5.58 -13.04
CA TYR A 173 10.19 4.42 -12.67
C TYR A 173 8.83 4.38 -13.36
N LEU A 174 8.31 5.55 -13.75
CA LEU A 174 7.11 5.68 -14.58
C LEU A 174 7.52 6.48 -15.83
N ALA A 175 7.77 5.80 -16.90
CA ALA A 175 8.16 6.41 -18.18
C ALA A 175 6.94 6.94 -18.95
N ALA A 176 7.17 7.71 -20.00
CA ALA A 176 6.11 8.13 -20.91
C ALA A 176 5.53 6.91 -21.66
N ASP A 177 6.38 5.95 -22.03
CA ASP A 177 6.00 4.64 -22.55
C ASP A 177 6.10 3.61 -21.43
N PRO A 178 5.01 2.88 -21.10
CA PRO A 178 5.04 1.84 -20.07
C PRO A 178 6.04 0.72 -20.31
N GLU A 179 6.48 0.49 -21.54
CA GLU A 179 7.52 -0.51 -21.88
C GLU A 179 8.92 -0.09 -21.39
N ASP A 180 9.11 1.21 -21.12
CA ASP A 180 10.35 1.76 -20.58
C ASP A 180 10.35 1.90 -19.05
N ASP A 181 9.28 1.48 -18.38
CA ASP A 181 9.19 1.54 -16.91
C ASP A 181 10.30 0.71 -16.25
N ARG A 182 10.87 1.28 -15.17
CA ARG A 182 11.77 0.54 -14.29
C ARG A 182 11.04 0.03 -13.07
N PRO A 183 11.30 -1.21 -12.63
CA PRO A 183 10.68 -1.74 -11.44
C PRO A 183 11.15 -0.98 -10.19
N ALA A 184 10.21 -0.69 -9.29
CA ALA A 184 10.46 -0.10 -7.98
C ALA A 184 10.15 -1.17 -6.91
N TRP A 185 11.17 -1.90 -6.48
CA TRP A 185 10.99 -3.01 -5.54
C TRP A 185 10.81 -2.51 -4.12
N VAL A 186 9.71 -2.92 -3.49
CA VAL A 186 9.38 -2.68 -2.07
C VAL A 186 8.98 -4.00 -1.41
N LEU A 187 9.13 -4.12 -0.09
CA LEU A 187 8.51 -5.21 0.66
C LEU A 187 7.03 -4.88 0.85
N GLY A 188 6.14 -5.62 0.18
CA GLY A 188 4.73 -5.28 0.18
C GLY A 188 3.78 -6.41 -0.16
N ASP A 189 2.50 -6.13 0.08
CA ASP A 189 1.35 -6.86 -0.45
C ASP A 189 0.81 -6.06 -1.65
N ALA A 190 0.87 -6.65 -2.83
CA ALA A 190 0.49 -5.97 -4.07
C ALA A 190 -0.97 -5.47 -4.08
N LEU A 191 -1.90 -6.19 -3.42
CA LEU A 191 -3.30 -5.79 -3.34
C LEU A 191 -3.50 -4.62 -2.38
N GLU A 192 -2.83 -4.62 -1.24
CA GLU A 192 -2.89 -3.49 -0.30
C GLU A 192 -2.27 -2.23 -0.90
N LEU A 193 -1.12 -2.35 -1.55
CA LEU A 193 -0.50 -1.23 -2.26
C LEU A 193 -1.38 -0.71 -3.41
N GLU A 194 -2.01 -1.60 -4.20
CA GLU A 194 -2.97 -1.21 -5.23
C GLU A 194 -4.15 -0.44 -4.63
N LEU A 195 -4.66 -0.91 -3.50
CA LEU A 195 -5.75 -0.25 -2.78
C LEU A 195 -5.38 1.17 -2.30
N LEU A 196 -4.16 1.36 -1.80
CA LEU A 196 -3.62 2.66 -1.42
C LEU A 196 -3.56 3.61 -2.62
N VAL A 197 -2.98 3.16 -3.75
CA VAL A 197 -2.86 3.96 -4.98
C VAL A 197 -4.23 4.32 -5.55
N LEU A 198 -5.15 3.34 -5.63
CA LEU A 198 -6.53 3.56 -6.08
C LEU A 198 -7.24 4.61 -5.24
N ASN A 199 -7.04 4.58 -3.92
CA ASN A 199 -7.65 5.58 -3.04
C ASN A 199 -7.09 6.97 -3.31
N PHE A 200 -5.78 7.11 -3.44
CA PHE A 200 -5.14 8.39 -3.74
C PHE A 200 -5.64 8.97 -5.06
N ILE A 201 -5.60 8.19 -6.14
CA ILE A 201 -6.05 8.65 -7.47
C ILE A 201 -7.53 9.04 -7.45
N ARG A 202 -8.40 8.24 -6.80
CA ARG A 202 -9.84 8.55 -6.72
C ARG A 202 -10.13 9.80 -5.88
N ASN A 203 -9.42 10.01 -4.78
CA ASN A 203 -9.56 11.23 -3.98
C ASN A 203 -9.11 12.45 -4.77
N ALA A 204 -7.98 12.36 -5.46
CA ALA A 204 -7.47 13.39 -6.36
C ALA A 204 -8.45 13.68 -7.50
N ALA A 205 -8.98 12.66 -8.18
CA ALA A 205 -9.99 12.81 -9.23
C ALA A 205 -11.28 13.45 -8.72
N HIS A 206 -11.71 13.11 -7.49
CA HIS A 206 -12.87 13.74 -6.87
C HIS A 206 -12.64 15.23 -6.58
N ALA A 207 -11.45 15.60 -6.14
CA ALA A 207 -11.09 17.01 -5.94
C ALA A 207 -10.99 17.75 -7.28
N ALA A 208 -10.28 17.18 -8.24
CA ALA A 208 -10.05 17.75 -9.58
C ALA A 208 -11.36 17.96 -10.37
N GLN A 209 -12.38 17.11 -10.19
CA GLN A 209 -13.69 17.25 -10.86
C GLN A 209 -14.35 18.61 -10.62
N LYS A 210 -14.02 19.29 -9.52
CA LYS A 210 -14.54 20.62 -9.18
C LYS A 210 -13.87 21.74 -9.98
N ASN A 211 -12.79 21.44 -10.70
CA ASN A 211 -12.09 22.37 -11.59
C ASN A 211 -12.48 22.04 -13.04
N PRO A 212 -12.93 23.04 -13.86
CA PRO A 212 -13.26 22.80 -15.27
C PRO A 212 -12.10 22.24 -16.12
N LYS A 213 -10.85 22.46 -15.69
CA LYS A 213 -9.63 21.90 -16.27
C LYS A 213 -8.97 20.93 -15.29
N GLY A 214 -9.80 20.11 -14.59
CA GLY A 214 -9.32 19.18 -13.61
C GLY A 214 -8.45 18.08 -14.20
N PHE A 215 -7.36 17.78 -13.53
CA PHE A 215 -6.48 16.65 -13.86
C PHE A 215 -5.86 16.06 -12.58
N VAL A 216 -5.38 14.84 -12.70
CA VAL A 216 -4.55 14.16 -11.70
C VAL A 216 -3.19 13.87 -12.31
N SER A 217 -2.14 14.09 -11.57
CA SER A 217 -0.77 13.72 -11.95
C SER A 217 -0.23 12.67 -11.01
N VAL A 218 0.35 11.60 -11.54
CA VAL A 218 0.97 10.51 -10.78
C VAL A 218 2.44 10.45 -11.14
N SER A 219 3.32 10.34 -10.14
CA SER A 219 4.75 10.13 -10.33
C SER A 219 5.31 9.22 -9.25
N LEU A 220 6.36 8.48 -9.61
CA LEU A 220 7.10 7.61 -8.70
C LEU A 220 8.59 7.95 -8.81
N ALA A 221 9.22 8.24 -7.70
CA ALA A 221 10.63 8.62 -7.62
C ALA A 221 11.34 7.83 -6.52
N ARG A 222 12.67 7.77 -6.60
CA ARG A 222 13.50 7.25 -5.52
C ARG A 222 14.16 8.41 -4.80
N GLU A 223 13.99 8.48 -3.50
CA GLU A 223 14.60 9.48 -2.62
C GLU A 223 15.41 8.77 -1.53
N GLY A 224 16.73 8.70 -1.73
CA GLY A 224 17.62 7.94 -0.85
C GLY A 224 17.28 6.44 -0.86
N ASP A 225 16.96 5.92 0.32
CA ASP A 225 16.60 4.50 0.51
C ASP A 225 15.08 4.25 0.38
N ASN A 226 14.30 5.23 -0.06
CA ASN A 226 12.86 5.11 -0.18
C ASN A 226 12.40 5.32 -1.61
N TYR A 227 11.28 4.69 -1.96
CA TYR A 227 10.46 5.10 -3.09
C TYR A 227 9.33 6.01 -2.62
N VAL A 228 9.04 7.02 -3.41
CA VAL A 228 8.04 8.04 -3.10
C VAL A 228 7.05 8.14 -4.26
N LEU A 229 5.81 7.79 -3.97
CA LEU A 229 4.69 7.98 -4.88
C LEU A 229 4.05 9.33 -4.60
N HIS A 230 3.91 10.16 -5.62
CA HIS A 230 3.15 11.40 -5.57
C HIS A 230 1.89 11.27 -6.42
N VAL A 231 0.75 11.60 -5.84
CA VAL A 231 -0.52 11.77 -6.54
C VAL A 231 -1.01 13.18 -6.28
N THR A 232 -1.05 13.98 -7.34
CA THR A 232 -1.33 15.42 -7.27
C THR A 232 -2.60 15.73 -8.05
N ASP A 233 -3.48 16.52 -7.47
CA ASP A 233 -4.65 17.08 -8.14
C ASP A 233 -4.53 18.60 -8.28
N ASN A 234 -5.31 19.17 -9.20
CA ASN A 234 -5.51 20.61 -9.33
C ASN A 234 -6.92 21.04 -8.90
N GLY A 235 -7.50 20.36 -7.93
CA GLY A 235 -8.77 20.72 -7.33
C GLY A 235 -8.70 22.03 -6.56
N PRO A 236 -9.84 22.53 -6.05
CA PRO A 236 -9.87 23.78 -5.31
C PRO A 236 -9.04 23.70 -4.03
N LYS A 237 -8.49 24.84 -3.64
CA LYS A 237 -7.72 24.98 -2.40
C LYS A 237 -8.59 24.62 -1.20
N LEU A 238 -8.06 23.77 -0.33
CA LEU A 238 -8.73 23.41 0.91
C LEU A 238 -8.62 24.54 1.94
N SER A 239 -9.66 24.73 2.75
CA SER A 239 -9.57 25.56 3.95
C SER A 239 -8.59 24.94 4.97
N SER A 240 -8.08 25.75 5.90
CA SER A 240 -7.20 25.24 6.96
C SER A 240 -7.83 24.08 7.74
N GLU A 241 -9.13 24.16 8.02
CA GLU A 241 -9.87 23.06 8.66
C GLU A 241 -10.02 21.84 7.76
N GLY A 242 -10.25 22.03 6.45
CA GLY A 242 -10.34 20.96 5.46
C GLY A 242 -9.01 20.23 5.35
N PHE A 243 -7.90 20.97 5.32
CA PHE A 243 -6.57 20.39 5.27
C PHE A 243 -6.18 19.70 6.59
N ALA A 244 -6.51 20.27 7.74
CA ALA A 244 -6.30 19.64 9.04
C ALA A 244 -7.08 18.31 9.17
N ARG A 245 -8.30 18.25 8.62
CA ARG A 245 -9.04 16.98 8.53
C ARG A 245 -8.37 15.95 7.64
N LEU A 246 -7.83 16.36 6.51
CA LEU A 246 -7.10 15.50 5.59
C LEU A 246 -5.85 14.91 6.26
N THR A 247 -5.10 15.72 7.00
CA THR A 247 -3.86 15.31 7.67
C THR A 247 -4.08 14.57 8.99
N GLY A 248 -5.31 14.54 9.51
CA GLY A 248 -5.64 13.84 10.76
C GLY A 248 -5.35 14.62 12.04
N TYR A 249 -5.08 15.92 11.93
CA TYR A 249 -4.88 16.81 13.06
C TYR A 249 -6.18 17.42 13.61
N GLY A 250 -7.36 16.90 13.22
CA GLY A 250 -8.64 17.38 13.69
C GLY A 250 -9.51 16.26 14.23
N ASP A 251 -10.06 16.45 15.45
CA ASP A 251 -11.14 15.63 16.00
C ASP A 251 -12.37 15.76 15.10
N SER A 252 -12.56 14.86 14.14
CA SER A 252 -13.81 14.80 13.42
C SER A 252 -14.20 13.38 13.05
N VAL A 253 -14.94 12.83 13.94
CA VAL A 253 -15.96 11.83 13.68
C VAL A 253 -17.05 12.46 12.78
N LYS A 254 -17.32 11.83 11.64
CA LYS A 254 -18.58 11.89 10.88
C LYS A 254 -18.90 13.17 10.11
N GLN A 255 -18.46 13.20 8.86
CA GLN A 255 -19.34 13.59 7.75
C GLN A 255 -18.90 12.89 6.46
N GLU A 256 -19.87 12.35 5.75
CA GLU A 256 -19.88 11.59 4.49
C GLU A 256 -18.56 11.54 3.68
N GLY A 257 -17.92 10.38 3.69
CA GLY A 257 -17.11 9.90 2.56
C GLY A 257 -15.59 10.04 2.64
N MET A 258 -15.01 11.03 3.33
CA MET A 258 -13.57 11.32 3.25
C MET A 258 -12.69 10.75 4.39
N GLY A 259 -13.27 10.19 5.44
CA GLY A 259 -12.50 9.75 6.63
C GLY A 259 -11.93 8.33 6.51
N ILE A 260 -12.71 7.41 5.97
CA ILE A 260 -12.41 5.97 6.01
C ILE A 260 -11.27 5.60 5.07
N GLY A 261 -11.23 6.17 3.87
CA GLY A 261 -10.21 5.81 2.87
C GLY A 261 -8.78 6.18 3.28
N LEU A 262 -8.60 7.33 3.94
CA LEU A 262 -7.27 7.77 4.37
C LEU A 262 -6.76 7.03 5.61
N SER A 263 -7.64 6.62 6.52
CA SER A 263 -7.25 5.80 7.67
C SER A 263 -6.76 4.42 7.21
N ILE A 264 -7.40 3.84 6.19
CA ILE A 264 -6.94 2.59 5.57
C ILE A 264 -5.58 2.79 4.91
N CYS A 265 -5.40 3.86 4.13
CA CYS A 265 -4.11 4.15 3.50
C CYS A 265 -3.00 4.30 4.54
N ARG A 266 -3.29 4.92 5.70
CA ARG A 266 -2.33 4.97 6.82
C ARG A 266 -2.01 3.58 7.36
N GLY A 267 -3.02 2.76 7.63
CA GLY A 267 -2.81 1.39 8.08
C GLY A 267 -2.00 0.54 7.09
N ILE A 268 -2.23 0.73 5.78
CA ILE A 268 -1.43 0.10 4.73
C ILE A 268 0.01 0.63 4.79
N ALA A 269 0.22 1.94 4.80
CA ALA A 269 1.55 2.53 4.85
C ALA A 269 2.32 2.06 6.11
N ASP A 270 1.70 2.11 7.29
CA ASP A 270 2.28 1.66 8.55
C ASP A 270 2.72 0.19 8.48
N ARG A 271 1.88 -0.68 7.89
CA ARG A 271 2.21 -2.10 7.72
C ARG A 271 3.40 -2.32 6.81
N HIS A 272 3.58 -1.43 5.81
CA HIS A 272 4.69 -1.48 4.85
C HIS A 272 5.92 -0.69 5.33
N GLY A 273 5.98 -0.30 6.61
CA GLY A 273 7.09 0.50 7.17
C GLY A 273 7.18 1.90 6.57
N GLY A 274 6.11 2.36 5.92
CA GLY A 274 6.07 3.62 5.18
C GLY A 274 5.38 4.75 5.94
N GLN A 275 5.23 5.89 5.26
CA GLN A 275 4.59 7.09 5.78
C GLN A 275 3.72 7.73 4.71
N LEU A 276 2.63 8.38 5.13
CA LEU A 276 1.83 9.25 4.27
C LEU A 276 2.03 10.70 4.64
N LYS A 277 2.21 11.54 3.61
CA LYS A 277 2.27 12.99 3.77
C LYS A 277 1.32 13.65 2.79
N PHE A 278 0.85 14.85 3.14
CA PHE A 278 -0.04 15.63 2.31
C PHE A 278 0.44 17.08 2.29
N TYR A 279 0.44 17.66 1.10
CA TYR A 279 0.87 19.04 0.91
C TYR A 279 -0.20 19.78 0.13
N GLN A 280 -0.56 20.96 0.60
CA GLN A 280 -1.37 21.87 -0.17
C GLN A 280 -0.47 22.65 -1.13
N LEU A 281 -0.82 22.62 -2.41
CA LEU A 281 -0.04 23.35 -3.40
C LEU A 281 -0.24 24.88 -3.26
N PRO A 282 0.76 25.69 -3.67
CA PRO A 282 0.69 27.14 -3.56
C PRO A 282 -0.49 27.74 -4.33
N THR A 283 -0.80 27.20 -5.49
CA THR A 283 -1.89 27.66 -6.36
C THR A 283 -3.21 26.98 -6.00
N GLU A 284 -3.42 25.77 -6.47
CA GLU A 284 -4.62 24.95 -6.31
C GLU A 284 -4.20 23.50 -6.17
N GLY A 285 -5.04 22.70 -5.48
CA GLY A 285 -4.85 21.27 -5.36
C GLY A 285 -4.07 20.79 -4.15
N VAL A 286 -3.96 19.47 -4.06
CA VAL A 286 -3.27 18.74 -3.01
C VAL A 286 -2.34 17.72 -3.64
N CYS A 287 -1.15 17.54 -3.05
CA CYS A 287 -0.26 16.42 -3.31
C CYS A 287 -0.37 15.44 -2.15
N ALA A 288 -0.75 14.20 -2.45
CA ALA A 288 -0.67 13.06 -1.53
C ALA A 288 0.61 12.29 -1.83
N GLU A 289 1.39 12.01 -0.80
CA GLU A 289 2.68 11.34 -0.88
C GLU A 289 2.65 10.06 -0.04
N ALA A 290 3.07 8.95 -0.64
CA ALA A 290 3.33 7.71 0.07
C ALA A 290 4.81 7.36 -0.06
N VAL A 291 5.48 7.23 1.08
CA VAL A 291 6.91 6.89 1.19
C VAL A 291 7.03 5.47 1.68
N ILE A 292 7.74 4.60 0.95
CA ILE A 292 7.98 3.21 1.34
C ILE A 292 9.45 2.88 1.10
N GLU A 293 10.07 2.15 2.03
CA GLU A 293 11.46 1.73 1.95
C GLU A 293 11.70 0.82 0.73
N ALA A 294 12.80 1.09 0.01
CA ALA A 294 13.20 0.29 -1.13
C ALA A 294 13.68 -1.08 -0.66
N ALA A 295 13.30 -2.12 -1.40
CA ALA A 295 13.74 -3.49 -1.17
C ALA A 295 14.64 -3.98 -2.30
N GLU A 296 15.37 -5.06 -2.03
CA GLU A 296 16.12 -5.76 -3.06
C GLU A 296 15.16 -6.50 -4.01
N PRO A 297 15.50 -6.57 -5.30
CA PRO A 297 14.74 -7.37 -6.26
C PRO A 297 14.75 -8.85 -5.85
N PRO A 298 13.70 -9.62 -6.19
CA PRO A 298 13.71 -11.07 -5.95
C PRO A 298 14.86 -11.75 -6.70
N GLU A 299 15.44 -12.78 -6.06
CA GLU A 299 16.54 -13.55 -6.65
C GLU A 299 16.17 -14.05 -8.06
N GLY A 300 16.98 -13.72 -9.06
CA GLY A 300 16.78 -14.09 -10.46
C GLY A 300 16.30 -12.97 -11.39
N THR A 301 15.97 -11.80 -10.87
CA THR A 301 15.71 -10.61 -11.69
C THR A 301 17.03 -9.88 -11.96
N HIS A 302 17.71 -10.23 -13.06
CA HIS A 302 18.84 -9.42 -13.52
C HIS A 302 18.29 -8.09 -14.04
N GLU A 303 18.69 -6.98 -13.42
CA GLU A 303 18.58 -5.65 -14.02
C GLU A 303 19.26 -5.69 -15.39
N THR A 304 18.49 -5.65 -16.44
CA THR A 304 19.03 -5.29 -17.76
C THR A 304 19.37 -3.81 -17.70
N ASP A 305 20.59 -3.51 -17.24
CA ASP A 305 21.18 -2.18 -17.29
C ASP A 305 21.36 -1.76 -18.77
N LYS A 306 20.34 -1.17 -19.35
CA LYS A 306 20.34 -0.54 -20.68
C LYS A 306 20.90 0.89 -20.62
N GLY A 307 21.78 1.20 -19.68
CA GLY A 307 22.17 2.58 -19.42
C GLY A 307 23.65 2.88 -19.20
N SER A 308 24.60 2.10 -19.78
CA SER A 308 26.03 2.52 -19.73
C SER A 308 26.88 2.00 -20.90
N SER A 309 26.53 2.41 -22.11
CA SER A 309 27.46 2.25 -23.25
C SER A 309 27.27 3.32 -24.31
N GLN A 310 27.52 4.60 -23.96
CA GLN A 310 27.87 5.63 -24.93
C GLN A 310 28.61 6.78 -24.23
N SER A 311 29.86 6.53 -23.83
CA SER A 311 30.85 7.61 -23.67
C SER A 311 32.26 7.02 -23.52
N SER A 312 32.76 6.36 -24.56
CA SER A 312 34.19 6.05 -24.68
C SER A 312 34.55 5.63 -26.10
N SER A 313 34.45 6.55 -27.08
CA SER A 313 35.26 6.48 -28.31
C SER A 313 35.24 7.79 -29.08
N ALA A 314 35.84 8.84 -28.54
CA ALA A 314 36.19 10.06 -29.28
C ALA A 314 37.46 10.69 -28.68
N ALA A 315 38.58 9.94 -28.67
CA ALA A 315 39.89 10.53 -28.46
C ALA A 315 40.99 9.52 -28.83
N ALA A 316 41.19 9.29 -30.14
CA ALA A 316 42.50 8.83 -30.68
C ALA A 316 42.40 8.72 -32.20
N GLU A 317 42.54 9.85 -32.92
CA GLU A 317 43.15 9.85 -34.25
C GLU A 317 43.41 11.30 -34.65
N LYS A 318 44.50 11.86 -34.13
CA LYS A 318 45.24 12.93 -34.75
C LYS A 318 46.70 12.52 -34.73
N GLY A 319 47.24 12.23 -35.90
CA GLY A 319 48.70 12.19 -36.11
C GLY A 319 49.12 11.13 -37.09
N LYS A 320 49.26 11.50 -38.35
CA LYS A 320 50.46 11.35 -39.16
C LYS A 320 50.20 11.41 -40.67
N GLY A 321 50.91 12.35 -41.22
CA GLY A 321 51.64 12.24 -42.47
C GLY A 321 50.83 12.64 -43.68
N GLY A 322 51.06 13.66 -44.48
CA GLY A 322 52.34 14.20 -44.89
C GLY A 322 52.71 13.68 -46.29
N VAL A 323 52.81 14.64 -47.22
CA VAL A 323 53.58 14.51 -48.48
C VAL A 323 52.87 13.79 -49.65
N GLN A 324 52.33 14.41 -50.58
CA GLN A 324 52.83 14.90 -51.88
C GLN A 324 51.74 15.68 -52.59
#